data_bfcffa21b4652b08871821849ca12884
#
_entry.id   bfcffa21b4652b08871821849ca12884
#
_cell.length_a   1.000
_cell.length_b   1.000
_cell.length_c   1.000
_cell.angle_alpha   90.00
_cell.angle_beta   90.00
_cell.angle_gamma   90.00
#
_symmetry.space_group_name_H-M   'P 1'
#
loop_
_entity.id
_entity.type
_entity.pdbx_description
1 polymer ?
#
loop_
_entity_poly.entity_id
_entity_poly.type
_entity_poly.pdbx_seq_one_letter_code
_entity_poly.pdbx_strand_id
1 'polypeptide(L)'
;MDDNAPALARSRAGRDKGTLYLVLERTEKTVLLTDGKRKKLARPKRKNRKHVEFLPDSAYEAVSGKLQEPKTDAGIRRALAAARVSCSEAENDQGGR
;
A
#
# COMPACT_ATOMS: atom_id res chain seq x y z
N MET A 1 16.59 -12.12 1.45
CA MET A 1 15.64 -11.47 1.35
C MET A 1 15.81 -10.15 0.88
N ASP A 2 15.03 -9.67 0.12
CA ASP A 2 15.16 -8.44 -0.55
C ASP A 2 14.38 -7.43 0.20
N ASP A 3 15.05 -6.55 0.88
CA ASP A 3 14.38 -5.53 1.66
C ASP A 3 13.63 -4.55 0.80
N ASN A 4 13.90 -4.52 -0.47
CA ASN A 4 13.19 -3.59 -1.36
C ASN A 4 12.12 -4.27 -2.16
N ALA A 5 11.72 -5.45 -1.78
CA ALA A 5 10.66 -6.13 -2.50
C ALA A 5 9.39 -5.30 -2.42
N PRO A 6 8.64 -5.20 -3.51
CA PRO A 6 7.42 -4.42 -3.50
C PRO A 6 6.40 -5.04 -2.54
N ALA A 7 5.60 -4.19 -1.95
CA ALA A 7 4.58 -4.64 -1.00
C ALA A 7 3.52 -3.59 -0.87
N LEU A 8 2.42 -3.96 -0.22
CA LEU A 8 1.41 -3.01 0.18
C LEU A 8 1.52 -2.80 1.68
N ALA A 9 1.13 -1.64 2.14
CA ALA A 9 1.15 -1.35 3.55
C ALA A 9 -0.03 -0.46 3.92
N ARG A 10 -0.42 -0.51 5.17
CA ARG A 10 -1.50 0.30 5.69
C ARG A 10 -0.96 1.18 6.79
N SER A 11 -1.34 2.44 6.80
CA SER A 11 -0.92 3.34 7.84
C SER A 11 -1.60 2.98 9.15
N ARG A 12 -0.84 2.98 10.23
CA ARG A 12 -1.35 2.62 11.55
C ARG A 12 -1.49 3.83 12.46
N ALA A 13 -1.00 4.97 12.04
CA ALA A 13 -0.98 6.12 12.92
C ALA A 13 -1.12 7.40 12.12
N GLY A 14 -1.54 8.45 12.78
CA GLY A 14 -1.62 9.75 12.14
C GLY A 14 -2.92 9.96 11.43
N ARG A 15 -2.98 11.04 10.68
CA ARG A 15 -4.20 11.41 10.00
C ARG A 15 -4.59 10.45 8.90
N ASP A 16 -3.63 9.73 8.37
CA ASP A 16 -3.92 8.79 7.30
C ASP A 16 -4.10 7.38 7.79
N LYS A 17 -4.36 7.20 9.09
CA LYS A 17 -4.55 5.88 9.63
C LYS A 17 -5.58 5.10 8.82
N GLY A 18 -5.25 3.89 8.44
CA GLY A 18 -6.12 3.04 7.66
C GLY A 18 -5.93 3.15 6.15
N THR A 19 -5.17 4.12 5.69
CA THR A 19 -4.94 4.30 4.27
C THR A 19 -3.97 3.25 3.74
N LEU A 20 -4.30 2.70 2.58
CA LEU A 20 -3.41 1.74 1.92
C LEU A 20 -2.44 2.46 1.02
N TYR A 21 -1.23 1.95 0.97
CA TYR A 21 -0.17 2.52 0.14
C TYR A 21 0.60 1.42 -0.56
N LEU A 22 1.22 1.77 -1.66
CA LEU A 22 2.22 0.93 -2.30
C LEU A 22 3.57 1.31 -1.72
N VAL A 23 4.36 0.34 -1.31
CA VAL A 23 5.68 0.58 -0.77
C VAL A 23 6.67 0.64 -1.92
N LEU A 24 7.34 1.76 -2.10
CA LEU A 24 8.33 1.94 -3.14
C LEU A 24 9.72 1.52 -2.68
N GLU A 25 10.02 1.83 -1.42
CA GLU A 25 11.32 1.56 -0.88
C GLU A 25 11.20 1.40 0.60
N ARG A 26 12.07 0.66 1.22
CA ARG A 26 12.08 0.58 2.67
C ARG A 26 13.49 0.44 3.19
N THR A 27 13.72 1.05 4.33
CA THR A 27 14.99 0.96 5.03
C THR A 27 14.72 0.34 6.38
N GLU A 28 15.70 0.30 7.22
CA GLU A 28 15.51 -0.22 8.55
C GLU A 28 14.48 0.57 9.34
N LYS A 29 14.39 1.86 9.10
CA LYS A 29 13.56 2.72 9.93
C LYS A 29 12.40 3.35 9.21
N THR A 30 12.47 3.47 7.91
CA THR A 30 11.44 4.21 7.17
C THR A 30 10.98 3.45 5.95
N VAL A 31 9.87 3.89 5.40
CA VAL A 31 9.34 3.39 4.14
C VAL A 31 8.94 4.57 3.27
N LEU A 32 9.03 4.36 1.97
CA LEU A 32 8.62 5.36 1.00
C LEU A 32 7.33 4.85 0.37
N LEU A 33 6.28 5.63 0.46
CA LEU A 33 4.93 5.18 0.13
C LEU A 33 4.28 6.07 -0.91
N THR A 34 3.41 5.47 -1.71
CA THR A 34 2.64 6.23 -2.68
C THR A 34 1.23 5.67 -2.77
N ASP A 35 0.26 6.52 -3.05
CA ASP A 35 -1.09 6.04 -3.28
C ASP A 35 -1.61 6.46 -4.66
N GLY A 36 -0.80 7.15 -5.42
CA GLY A 36 -1.18 7.56 -6.76
C GLY A 36 -2.19 8.69 -6.81
N LYS A 37 -2.55 9.23 -5.65
CA LYS A 37 -3.53 10.30 -5.56
C LYS A 37 -2.96 11.50 -4.88
N ARG A 38 -2.88 11.46 -3.56
CA ARG A 38 -2.29 12.54 -2.80
C ARG A 38 -0.80 12.41 -2.76
N LYS A 39 -0.32 11.19 -2.63
CA LYS A 39 1.12 10.93 -2.58
C LYS A 39 1.51 10.25 -3.87
N LYS A 40 1.79 11.05 -4.88
CA LYS A 40 2.09 10.55 -6.22
C LYS A 40 3.51 10.04 -6.30
N LEU A 41 3.78 9.29 -7.35
CA LEU A 41 5.13 8.76 -7.57
C LEU A 41 6.18 9.84 -7.55
N ALA A 42 5.86 11.01 -8.06
CA ALA A 42 6.83 12.11 -8.11
C ALA A 42 7.12 12.67 -6.71
N ARG A 43 6.21 12.48 -5.78
CA ARG A 43 6.39 12.99 -4.43
C ARG A 43 5.86 12.00 -3.42
N PRO A 44 6.53 10.88 -3.25
CA PRO A 44 6.06 9.87 -2.31
C PRO A 44 6.23 10.34 -0.88
N LYS A 45 5.54 9.67 0.00
CA LYS A 45 5.58 10.01 1.42
C LYS A 45 6.57 9.12 2.13
N ARG A 46 7.39 9.69 3.00
CA ARG A 46 8.27 8.90 3.85
C ARG A 46 7.64 8.77 5.21
N LYS A 47 7.59 7.58 5.73
CA LYS A 47 6.95 7.32 7.00
C LYS A 47 7.79 6.35 7.82
N ASN A 48 7.69 6.44 9.13
CA ASN A 48 8.40 5.52 10.00
C ASN A 48 7.82 4.13 9.86
N ARG A 49 8.68 3.12 9.75
CA ARG A 49 8.22 1.75 9.55
C ARG A 49 7.28 1.29 10.65
N LYS A 50 7.50 1.71 11.87
CA LYS A 50 6.67 1.23 12.94
C LYS A 50 5.26 1.82 12.90
N HIS A 51 5.04 2.81 12.04
CA HIS A 51 3.71 3.38 11.90
C HIS A 51 2.96 2.79 10.71
N VAL A 52 3.45 1.74 10.11
CA VAL A 52 2.75 1.07 9.03
C VAL A 52 2.69 -0.42 9.31
N GLU A 53 1.68 -1.04 8.73
CA GLU A 53 1.51 -2.47 8.80
C GLU A 53 1.68 -3.00 7.39
N PHE A 54 2.64 -3.89 7.18
CA PHE A 54 2.83 -4.48 5.86
C PHE A 54 1.79 -5.56 5.66
N LEU A 55 1.17 -5.56 4.50
CA LEU A 55 0.22 -6.61 4.16
C LEU A 55 0.99 -7.83 3.67
N PRO A 56 0.37 -9.01 3.70
CA PRO A 56 1.03 -10.21 3.20
C PRO A 56 1.43 -10.07 1.74
N ASP A 57 2.45 -10.79 1.32
CA ASP A 57 2.88 -10.77 -0.06
C ASP A 57 1.75 -11.13 -1.01
N SER A 58 0.87 -12.01 -0.58
CA SER A 58 -0.25 -12.41 -1.42
C SER A 58 -1.16 -11.23 -1.77
N ALA A 59 -1.27 -10.25 -0.87
CA ALA A 59 -2.07 -9.08 -1.15
C ALA A 59 -1.47 -8.27 -2.30
N TYR A 60 -0.15 -8.13 -2.29
CA TYR A 60 0.51 -7.43 -3.37
C TYR A 60 0.37 -8.21 -4.68
N GLU A 61 0.60 -9.51 -4.63
CA GLU A 61 0.56 -10.33 -5.83
C GLU A 61 -0.82 -10.30 -6.47
N ALA A 62 -1.85 -10.25 -5.65
CA ALA A 62 -3.20 -10.24 -6.16
C ALA A 62 -3.49 -9.02 -7.02
N VAL A 63 -2.80 -7.91 -6.79
CA VAL A 63 -3.07 -6.69 -7.52
C VAL A 63 -1.91 -6.21 -8.36
N SER A 64 -0.79 -6.92 -8.33
CA SER A 64 0.41 -6.44 -9.03
C SER A 64 0.19 -6.33 -10.52
N GLY A 65 -0.68 -7.13 -11.09
CA GLY A 65 -0.95 -7.03 -12.51
C GLY A 65 -1.59 -5.73 -12.93
N LYS A 66 -2.16 -4.98 -11.98
CA LYS A 66 -2.75 -3.69 -12.29
C LYS A 66 -1.75 -2.56 -12.23
N LEU A 67 -0.55 -2.84 -11.72
CA LEU A 67 0.49 -1.86 -11.67
C LEU A 67 1.19 -1.83 -12.98
N GLN A 68 1.20 -1.21 -13.83
CA GLN A 68 1.88 -1.24 -15.10
C GLN A 68 3.36 -0.97 -14.92
N GLU A 69 4.15 -1.39 -15.86
CA GLU A 69 5.58 -1.06 -15.84
C GLU A 69 5.91 -0.27 -17.08
N PRO A 70 6.45 0.93 -16.93
CA PRO A 70 6.80 1.52 -15.63
C PRO A 70 5.55 1.91 -14.86
N LYS A 71 5.69 2.00 -13.57
CA LYS A 71 4.55 2.30 -12.70
C LYS A 71 3.98 3.68 -13.00
N THR A 72 2.68 3.80 -12.87
CA THR A 72 2.02 5.08 -13.05
C THR A 72 1.09 5.32 -11.87
N ASP A 73 0.78 6.59 -11.64
CA ASP A 73 -0.17 6.91 -10.57
C ASP A 73 -1.51 6.26 -10.82
N ALA A 74 -1.96 6.21 -12.05
CA ALA A 74 -3.24 5.59 -12.37
C ALA A 74 -3.22 4.09 -12.06
N GLY A 75 -2.14 3.42 -12.43
CA GLY A 75 -2.02 1.99 -12.14
C GLY A 75 -1.99 1.73 -10.64
N ILE A 76 -1.29 2.59 -9.90
CA ILE A 76 -1.22 2.46 -8.46
C ILE A 76 -2.61 2.65 -7.86
N ARG A 77 -3.35 3.63 -8.31
CA ARG A 77 -4.71 3.85 -7.82
C ARG A 77 -5.58 2.63 -8.04
N ARG A 78 -5.48 2.04 -9.23
CA ARG A 78 -6.29 0.85 -9.54
C ARG A 78 -5.90 -0.32 -8.66
N ALA A 79 -4.62 -0.53 -8.47
CA ALA A 79 -4.16 -1.65 -7.64
C ALA A 79 -4.61 -1.48 -6.20
N LEU A 80 -4.49 -0.27 -5.67
CA LEU A 80 -4.89 -0.03 -4.29
C LEU A 80 -6.39 -0.12 -4.12
N ALA A 81 -7.15 0.32 -5.12
CA ALA A 81 -8.60 0.19 -5.04
C ALA A 81 -9.01 -1.28 -5.00
N ALA A 82 -8.37 -2.11 -5.80
CA ALA A 82 -8.67 -3.53 -5.78
C ALA A 82 -8.29 -4.15 -4.45
N ALA A 83 -7.15 -3.74 -3.89
CA ALA A 83 -6.74 -4.26 -2.61
C ALA A 83 -7.70 -3.84 -1.50
N ARG A 84 -8.19 -2.60 -1.58
CA ARG A 84 -9.14 -2.11 -0.58
C ARG A 84 -10.43 -2.91 -0.60
N VAL A 85 -10.91 -3.25 -1.78
CA VAL A 85 -12.13 -4.03 -1.89
C VAL A 85 -11.95 -5.38 -1.20
N SER A 86 -10.85 -6.05 -1.44
CA SER A 86 -10.59 -7.31 -0.78
C SER A 86 -10.53 -7.17 0.72
N CYS A 87 -9.85 -6.15 1.19
CA CYS A 87 -9.76 -5.93 2.63
C CYS A 87 -11.10 -5.60 3.22
N SER A 88 -11.88 -4.80 2.51
CA SER A 88 -13.18 -4.42 3.00
C SER A 88 -14.11 -5.60 3.10
N GLU A 89 -14.03 -6.50 2.16
CA GLU A 89 -14.84 -7.69 2.22
C GLU A 89 -14.53 -8.50 3.45
N ALA A 90 -13.25 -8.66 3.75
CA ALA A 90 -12.85 -9.40 4.92
C ALA A 90 -13.35 -8.71 6.18
N GLU A 91 -13.25 -7.42 6.20
CA GLU A 91 -13.70 -6.68 7.35
C GLU A 91 -15.20 -6.74 7.51
N ASN A 92 -15.91 -6.68 6.42
CA ASN A 92 -17.35 -6.77 6.48
C ASN A 92 -17.80 -8.07 7.05
N ASP A 93 -17.13 -9.12 6.71
CA ASP A 93 -17.48 -10.39 7.27
C ASP A 93 -17.39 -10.36 8.75
N GLN A 94 -16.36 -9.74 9.25
CA GLN A 94 -16.26 -9.68 10.63
C GLN A 94 -17.17 -8.69 11.21
N GLY A 95 -17.27 -7.60 10.60
CA GLY A 95 -18.02 -6.53 11.04
C GLY A 95 -19.42 -6.92 11.22
N GLY A 96 -19.80 -7.77 10.54
CA GLY A 96 -21.03 -8.20 10.65
C GLY A 96 -21.88 -7.13 10.64
N ARG A 97 -21.84 -6.52 10.66
CA ARG A 97 -22.59 -5.61 10.79
C ARG A 97 -23.46 -5.78 10.73
#